data_3e163a13b6d97a557b522b243e6ada72
#
_entry.id   3e163a13b6d97a557b522b243e6ada72
#
_cell.length_a   1.000
_cell.length_b   1.000
_cell.length_c   1.000
_cell.angle_alpha   90.00
_cell.angle_beta   90.00
_cell.angle_gamma   90.00
#
_symmetry.space_group_name_H-M   'P 1'
#
loop_
_entity.id
_entity.type
_entity.pdbx_description
1 polymer ?
#
loop_
_entity_poly.entity_id
_entity_poly.type
_entity_poly.pdbx_seq_one_letter_code
_entity_poly.pdbx_strand_id
1 'polypeptide(L)'
;MASAGRAAVANLEDKPATVTVKMVNFTYSPDPLTVPVGTTVRWINYDDDQHNVVSDDKSFKSKLLDKNQDYSYTFAKKGTYRYICSIHPKMVGKVTVE
;
A
#
# COMPACT_ATOMS: atom_id res chain seq x y z
N MET A 1 10.44 -5.39 -23.28
CA MET A 1 9.83 -5.76 -22.68
C MET A 1 9.46 -5.67 -22.18
N ALA A 2 9.84 -5.36 -22.82
CA ALA A 2 9.27 -5.67 -22.20
C ALA A 2 9.01 -5.59 -21.83
N SER A 3 9.29 -5.40 -22.23
CA SER A 3 8.70 -5.66 -21.69
C SER A 3 8.28 -5.57 -21.34
N ALA A 4 8.85 -5.40 -21.49
CA ALA A 4 8.21 -5.64 -21.06
C ALA A 4 7.84 -5.59 -20.77
N GLY A 5 8.17 -5.37 -21.03
CA GLY A 5 7.51 -5.70 -20.67
C GLY A 5 7.39 -5.32 -20.38
N ARG A 6 7.55 -5.24 -20.51
CA ARG A 6 7.09 -5.06 -20.31
C ARG A 6 6.82 -4.54 -20.06
N ALA A 7 7.23 -4.41 -20.33
CA ALA A 7 6.70 -4.20 -20.11
C ALA A 7 6.43 -3.65 -20.02
N ALA A 8 6.64 -3.37 -20.31
CA ALA A 8 6.15 -3.13 -20.12
C ALA A 8 5.96 -2.58 -19.97
N VAL A 9 6.15 -2.46 -20.37
CA VAL A 9 5.79 -2.05 -20.16
C VAL A 9 5.59 -1.18 -20.11
N ALA A 10 5.70 -0.95 -20.47
CA ALA A 10 5.26 -0.41 -20.42
C ALA A 10 5.01 0.44 -20.32
N ASN A 11 5.00 0.74 -20.74
CA ASN A 11 4.66 1.38 -20.47
C ASN A 11 4.66 2.04 -19.95
N LEU A 12 4.80 2.07 -20.31
CA LEU A 12 4.76 2.61 -19.81
C LEU A 12 5.03 3.43 -19.43
N GLU A 13 4.95 3.52 -19.44
CA GLU A 13 5.12 4.42 -19.25
C GLU A 13 5.58 5.05 -18.37
N ASP A 14 5.52 5.24 -18.19
CA ASP A 14 6.33 6.37 -17.79
C ASP A 14 5.83 7.01 -16.52
N LYS A 15 4.54 6.92 -16.30
CA LYS A 15 3.95 7.41 -15.06
C LYS A 15 3.99 6.32 -14.02
N PRO A 16 4.47 6.63 -12.80
CA PRO A 16 4.38 5.65 -11.73
C PRO A 16 2.92 5.30 -11.47
N ALA A 17 2.66 4.02 -11.30
CA ALA A 17 1.32 3.55 -11.01
C ALA A 17 0.93 3.91 -9.57
N THR A 18 -0.36 4.13 -9.35
CA THR A 18 -0.92 4.25 -8.01
C THR A 18 -1.92 3.12 -7.82
N VAL A 19 -1.76 2.38 -6.74
CA VAL A 19 -2.64 1.27 -6.39
C VAL A 19 -3.35 1.62 -5.08
N THR A 20 -4.66 1.43 -5.05
CA THR A 20 -5.45 1.76 -3.87
C THR A 20 -5.73 0.51 -3.05
N VAL A 21 -5.47 0.62 -1.74
CA VAL A 21 -5.83 -0.39 -0.76
C VAL A 21 -6.92 0.21 0.12
N LYS A 22 -8.03 -0.50 0.24
CA LYS A 22 -9.14 -0.06 1.08
C LYS A 22 -9.02 -0.66 2.47
N MET A 23 -9.32 0.14 3.49
CA MET A 23 -9.46 -0.35 4.85
C MET A 23 -10.95 -0.47 5.11
N VAL A 24 -11.46 -1.69 5.11
CA VAL A 24 -12.89 -1.96 5.23
C VAL A 24 -13.10 -3.22 6.06
N ASN A 25 -14.05 -3.18 6.97
CA ASN A 25 -14.34 -4.28 7.90
C ASN A 25 -13.09 -4.72 8.66
N PHE A 26 -12.27 -3.74 9.08
CA PHE A 26 -11.05 -4.01 9.85
C PHE A 26 -10.06 -4.88 9.10
N THR A 27 -10.03 -4.76 7.77
CA THR A 27 -9.06 -5.46 6.92
C THR A 27 -8.50 -4.49 5.89
N TYR A 28 -7.33 -4.84 5.34
CA TYR A 28 -6.77 -4.16 4.18
C TYR A 28 -7.12 -4.98 2.94
N SER A 29 -7.62 -4.31 1.90
CA SER A 29 -8.05 -5.00 0.67
C SER A 29 -7.63 -4.21 -0.57
N PRO A 30 -6.92 -4.79 -1.51
CA PRO A 30 -6.41 -6.16 -1.56
C PRO A 30 -5.23 -6.38 -0.63
N ASP A 31 -5.07 -7.63 -0.19
CA ASP A 31 -3.96 -8.05 0.65
C ASP A 31 -3.76 -9.56 0.51
N PRO A 32 -2.54 -10.05 0.26
CA PRO A 32 -1.30 -9.30 0.06
C PRO A 32 -1.27 -8.60 -1.30
N LEU A 33 -0.38 -7.64 -1.44
CA LEU A 33 -0.24 -6.86 -2.65
C LEU A 33 1.19 -6.97 -3.17
N THR A 34 1.35 -7.18 -4.48
CA THR A 34 2.66 -7.17 -5.13
C THR A 34 2.68 -6.06 -6.17
N VAL A 35 3.72 -5.22 -6.11
CA VAL A 35 3.84 -4.07 -7.00
C VAL A 35 5.28 -3.90 -7.47
N PRO A 36 5.49 -3.26 -8.62
CA PRO A 36 6.86 -2.93 -9.05
C PRO A 36 7.42 -1.75 -8.25
N VAL A 37 8.73 -1.64 -8.25
CA VAL A 37 9.44 -0.49 -7.67
C VAL A 37 8.92 0.79 -8.32
N GLY A 38 8.73 1.82 -7.52
CA GLY A 38 8.22 3.11 -7.97
C GLY A 38 6.71 3.27 -7.84
N THR A 39 6.01 2.20 -7.45
CA THR A 39 4.57 2.25 -7.26
C THR A 39 4.23 3.04 -6.00
N THR A 40 3.20 3.87 -6.10
CA THR A 40 2.59 4.53 -4.95
C THR A 40 1.40 3.71 -4.50
N VAL A 41 1.35 3.37 -3.22
CA VAL A 41 0.19 2.70 -2.64
C VAL A 41 -0.58 3.74 -1.82
N ARG A 42 -1.87 3.80 -2.06
CA ARG A 42 -2.77 4.71 -1.37
C ARG A 42 -3.73 3.88 -0.53
N TRP A 43 -3.70 4.08 0.78
CA TRP A 43 -4.65 3.44 1.70
C TRP A 43 -5.74 4.43 2.03
N ILE A 44 -7.00 3.99 1.94
CA ILE A 44 -8.14 4.85 2.27
C ILE A 44 -9.05 4.11 3.24
N ASN A 45 -9.47 4.81 4.30
CA ASN A 45 -10.32 4.22 5.33
C ASN A 45 -11.80 4.39 4.97
N TYR A 46 -12.51 3.27 4.86
CA TYR A 46 -13.95 3.25 4.62
C TYR A 46 -14.76 2.88 5.86
N ASP A 47 -14.08 2.56 6.97
CA ASP A 47 -14.76 2.22 8.21
C ASP A 47 -15.06 3.46 9.04
N ASP A 48 -16.05 3.35 9.92
CA ASP A 48 -16.33 4.42 10.88
C ASP A 48 -15.23 4.55 11.92
N ASP A 49 -14.60 3.41 12.29
CA ASP A 49 -13.48 3.42 13.23
C ASP A 49 -12.22 3.96 12.56
N GLN A 50 -11.36 4.58 13.34
CA GLN A 50 -10.07 5.03 12.86
C GLN A 50 -9.15 3.85 12.60
N HIS A 51 -8.34 3.97 11.56
CA HIS A 51 -7.29 3.01 11.24
C HIS A 51 -6.04 3.77 10.82
N ASN A 52 -4.91 3.09 10.85
CA ASN A 52 -3.69 3.65 10.29
C ASN A 52 -2.86 2.56 9.62
N VAL A 53 -1.70 2.95 9.11
CA VAL A 53 -0.78 2.08 8.39
C VAL A 53 0.58 2.31 8.98
N VAL A 54 1.15 1.29 9.62
CA VAL A 54 2.47 1.39 10.25
C VAL A 54 3.28 0.17 9.85
N SER A 55 4.38 0.39 9.11
CA SER A 55 5.23 -0.73 8.72
C SER A 55 6.03 -1.25 9.90
N ASP A 56 6.31 -2.56 9.87
CA ASP A 56 7.11 -3.20 10.92
C ASP A 56 8.50 -2.60 11.00
N ASP A 57 9.09 -2.28 9.86
CA ASP A 57 10.46 -1.76 9.78
C ASP A 57 10.52 -0.23 9.89
N LYS A 58 9.38 0.42 10.13
CA LYS A 58 9.26 1.87 10.27
C LYS A 58 9.56 2.67 8.99
N SER A 59 9.55 2.01 7.84
CA SER A 59 9.73 2.69 6.55
C SER A 59 8.63 3.70 6.29
N PHE A 60 7.41 3.40 6.74
CA PHE A 60 6.28 4.33 6.58
C PHE A 60 5.34 4.22 7.77
N LYS A 61 4.65 5.31 8.01
CA LYS A 61 3.72 5.39 9.13
C LYS A 61 2.72 6.52 8.86
N SER A 62 1.44 6.20 8.87
CA SER A 62 0.41 7.22 8.79
C SER A 62 -0.02 7.65 10.18
N LYS A 63 -0.66 8.83 10.25
CA LYS A 63 -1.46 9.17 11.42
C LYS A 63 -2.70 8.29 11.43
N LEU A 64 -3.50 8.37 12.48
CA LEU A 64 -4.82 7.76 12.50
C LEU A 64 -5.70 8.46 11.47
N LEU A 65 -6.39 7.66 10.67
CA LEU A 65 -7.22 8.14 9.57
C LEU A 65 -8.69 7.95 9.94
N ASP A 66 -9.45 9.01 9.84
CA ASP A 66 -10.91 8.95 9.97
C ASP A 66 -11.51 8.38 8.68
N LYS A 67 -12.80 8.09 8.72
CA LYS A 67 -13.51 7.64 7.53
C LYS A 67 -13.26 8.59 6.37
N ASN A 68 -12.95 8.02 5.20
CA ASN A 68 -12.67 8.73 3.95
C ASN A 68 -11.34 9.50 3.92
N GLN A 69 -10.50 9.38 4.94
CA GLN A 69 -9.16 9.93 4.89
C GLN A 69 -8.20 8.88 4.31
N ASP A 70 -7.10 9.35 3.76
CA ASP A 70 -6.15 8.47 3.09
C ASP A 70 -4.71 8.80 3.44
N TYR A 71 -3.83 7.87 3.07
CA TYR A 71 -2.38 7.97 3.23
C TYR A 71 -1.74 7.29 2.04
N SER A 72 -0.69 7.90 1.50
CA SER A 72 0.04 7.33 0.36
C SER A 72 1.52 7.23 0.68
N TYR A 73 2.15 6.19 0.12
CA TYR A 73 3.59 5.99 0.24
C TYR A 73 4.10 5.41 -1.07
N THR A 74 5.24 5.93 -1.54
CA THR A 74 5.87 5.46 -2.78
C THR A 74 7.02 4.53 -2.43
N PHE A 75 6.98 3.31 -2.98
CA PHE A 75 7.95 2.27 -2.69
C PHE A 75 9.13 2.37 -3.64
N ALA A 76 10.26 2.88 -3.15
CA ALA A 76 11.46 3.09 -3.96
C ALA A 76 12.42 1.90 -3.93
N LYS A 77 12.24 0.96 -3.01
CA LYS A 77 13.16 -0.16 -2.82
C LYS A 77 12.41 -1.49 -2.85
N LYS A 78 13.02 -2.48 -3.49
CA LYS A 78 12.52 -3.85 -3.46
C LYS A 78 12.49 -4.39 -2.04
N GLY A 79 11.57 -5.25 -1.76
CA GLY A 79 11.49 -5.91 -0.47
C GLY A 79 10.06 -6.28 -0.12
N THR A 80 9.91 -6.87 1.05
CA THR A 80 8.61 -7.24 1.59
C THR A 80 8.37 -6.36 2.81
N TYR A 81 7.22 -5.69 2.82
CA TYR A 81 6.88 -4.72 3.85
C TYR A 81 5.58 -5.14 4.52
N ARG A 82 5.69 -5.60 5.77
CA ARG A 82 4.52 -5.90 6.58
C ARG A 82 4.11 -4.64 7.32
N TYR A 83 2.80 -4.47 7.49
CA TYR A 83 2.28 -3.32 8.21
C TYR A 83 1.05 -3.72 9.01
N ILE A 84 0.73 -2.91 10.01
CA ILE A 84 -0.42 -3.14 10.88
C ILE A 84 -1.17 -1.83 11.10
N CYS A 85 -2.37 -1.96 11.64
CA CYS A 85 -3.07 -0.84 12.27
C CYS A 85 -2.66 -0.81 13.73
N SER A 86 -2.14 0.32 14.21
CA SER A 86 -1.58 0.37 15.57
C SER A 86 -2.62 0.23 16.68
N ILE A 87 -3.88 0.53 16.39
CA ILE A 87 -4.96 0.41 17.38
C ILE A 87 -5.80 -0.85 17.19
N HIS A 88 -5.53 -1.63 16.13
CA HIS A 88 -6.19 -2.90 15.87
C HIS A 88 -5.10 -3.90 15.43
N PRO A 89 -4.30 -4.44 16.37
CA PRO A 89 -3.08 -5.18 16.01
C PRO A 89 -3.29 -6.43 15.16
N LYS A 90 -4.51 -6.96 15.10
CA LYS A 90 -4.81 -8.11 14.25
C LYS A 90 -5.08 -7.70 12.79
N MET A 91 -5.22 -6.41 12.54
CA MET A 91 -5.43 -5.88 11.20
C MET A 91 -4.05 -5.70 10.57
N VAL A 92 -3.67 -6.64 9.71
CA VAL A 92 -2.32 -6.71 9.14
C VAL A 92 -2.37 -6.78 7.63
N GLY A 93 -1.33 -6.31 6.99
CA GLY A 93 -1.20 -6.39 5.55
C GLY A 93 0.26 -6.52 5.13
N LYS A 94 0.47 -6.72 3.84
CA LYS A 94 1.81 -6.92 3.30
C LYS A 94 1.88 -6.40 1.86
N VAL A 95 2.95 -5.66 1.56
CA VAL A 95 3.28 -5.25 0.20
C VAL A 95 4.62 -5.85 -0.15
N THR A 96 4.68 -6.56 -1.27
CA THR A 96 5.93 -7.05 -1.85
C THR A 96 6.26 -6.16 -3.04
N VAL A 97 7.47 -5.62 -3.05
CA VAL A 97 7.93 -4.71 -4.09
C VAL A 97 9.02 -5.41 -4.87
N GLU A 98 8.80 -5.60 -6.15
CA GLU A 98 9.75 -6.28 -7.04
C GLU A 98 10.05 -5.39 -8.29
#